data_b743eb0c8713f09a17729995eb584898
#
_entry.id   b743eb0c8713f09a17729995eb584898
#
_cell.length_a   1.000
_cell.length_b   1.000
_cell.length_c   1.000
_cell.angle_alpha   90.00
_cell.angle_beta   90.00
_cell.angle_gamma   90.00
#
_symmetry.space_group_name_H-M   'P 1'
#
loop_
_entity.id
_entity.type
_entity.pdbx_description
1 polymer ?
#
loop_
_entity_poly.entity_id
_entity_poly.type
_entity_poly.pdbx_seq_one_letter_code
_entity_poly.pdbx_strand_id
1 'polypeptide(L)'
;VINSDEQLNRIAQTAVTKLYGKESLITPAPLMGSEDFSWFGKDGTPYIYGFVASHNKDWDYMYGNHHEKYDVDETILHRGAAVAAQFAADYLAETAQQ
;
A
#
# COMPACT_ATOMS: atom_id res chain seq x y z
N VAL A 1 -9.65 11.71 4.87
CA VAL A 1 -9.80 10.54 5.74
C VAL A 1 -9.70 9.28 4.90
N ILE A 2 -8.80 8.39 5.29
CA ILE A 2 -8.62 7.11 4.61
C ILE A 2 -9.41 6.07 5.41
N ASN A 3 -10.32 5.41 4.75
CA ASN A 3 -11.10 4.34 5.32
C ASN A 3 -10.56 3.01 4.82
N SER A 4 -10.37 2.05 5.72
CA SER A 4 -9.86 0.73 5.37
C SER A 4 -10.98 -0.28 5.45
N ASP A 5 -11.24 -0.95 4.35
CA ASP A 5 -12.16 -2.08 4.30
C ASP A 5 -11.44 -3.32 4.85
N GLU A 6 -12.08 -4.03 5.78
CA GLU A 6 -11.44 -5.18 6.43
C GLU A 6 -11.10 -6.30 5.45
N GLN A 7 -12.00 -6.60 4.52
CA GLN A 7 -11.75 -7.66 3.53
C GLN A 7 -10.59 -7.28 2.62
N LEU A 8 -10.60 -6.05 2.10
CA LEU A 8 -9.53 -5.59 1.22
C LEU A 8 -8.20 -5.52 1.95
N ASN A 9 -8.22 -5.09 3.21
CA ASN A 9 -7.02 -5.02 4.01
C ASN A 9 -6.41 -6.41 4.23
N ARG A 10 -7.25 -7.40 4.52
CA ARG A 10 -6.80 -8.78 4.69
C ARG A 10 -6.19 -9.33 3.40
N ILE A 11 -6.84 -9.08 2.26
CA ILE A 11 -6.32 -9.53 0.97
C ILE A 11 -4.96 -8.88 0.69
N ALA A 12 -4.84 -7.58 0.95
CA ALA A 12 -3.58 -6.87 0.74
C ALA A 12 -2.46 -7.41 1.65
N GLN A 13 -2.74 -7.64 2.91
CA GLN A 13 -1.76 -8.21 3.84
C GLN A 13 -1.33 -9.60 3.42
N THR A 14 -2.27 -10.41 2.96
CA THR A 14 -1.97 -11.75 2.46
C THR A 14 -1.09 -11.69 1.20
N ALA A 15 -1.38 -10.75 0.30
CA ALA A 15 -0.58 -10.57 -0.91
C ALA A 15 0.88 -10.22 -0.57
N VAL A 16 1.09 -9.28 0.35
CA VAL A 16 2.44 -8.92 0.79
C VAL A 16 3.14 -10.11 1.42
N THR A 17 2.44 -10.84 2.27
CA THR A 17 3.01 -12.00 2.96
C THR A 17 3.42 -13.09 1.98
N LYS A 18 2.61 -13.34 0.95
CA LYS A 18 2.93 -14.33 -0.08
C LYS A 18 4.20 -13.98 -0.84
N LEU A 19 4.39 -12.69 -1.13
CA LEU A 19 5.49 -12.25 -1.99
C LEU A 19 6.77 -12.00 -1.20
N TYR A 20 6.68 -11.41 -0.01
CA TYR A 20 7.84 -10.86 0.69
C TYR A 20 7.94 -11.27 2.16
N GLY A 21 6.98 -12.05 2.66
CA GLY A 21 6.99 -12.48 4.04
C GLY A 21 6.28 -11.52 4.98
N LYS A 22 5.88 -12.05 6.13
CA LYS A 22 5.12 -11.31 7.13
C LYS A 22 5.90 -10.14 7.71
N GLU A 23 7.21 -10.26 7.80
CA GLU A 23 8.08 -9.22 8.32
C GLU A 23 8.13 -7.96 7.44
N SER A 24 7.64 -8.07 6.21
CA SER A 24 7.55 -6.91 5.31
C SER A 24 6.33 -6.05 5.57
N LEU A 25 5.40 -6.51 6.41
CA LEU A 25 4.24 -5.72 6.80
C LEU A 25 4.62 -4.77 7.92
N ILE A 26 4.32 -3.48 7.74
CA ILE A 26 4.53 -2.47 8.76
C ILE A 26 3.21 -1.76 9.04
N THR A 27 3.02 -1.40 10.32
CA THR A 27 1.89 -0.57 10.73
C THR A 27 2.45 0.79 11.13
N PRO A 28 2.45 1.76 10.22
CA PRO A 28 2.97 3.08 10.54
C PRO A 28 2.05 3.83 11.49
N ALA A 29 2.58 4.84 12.15
CA ALA A 29 1.78 5.73 12.97
C ALA A 29 0.75 6.45 12.11
N PRO A 30 -0.44 6.78 12.66
CA PRO A 30 -1.43 7.52 11.90
C PRO A 30 -0.88 8.85 11.40
N LEU A 31 -1.23 9.18 10.16
CA LEU A 31 -0.83 10.43 9.54
C LEU A 31 -1.98 11.44 9.59
N MET A 32 -1.63 12.69 9.83
CA MET A 32 -2.60 13.79 9.92
C MET A 32 -2.80 14.48 8.57
N GLY A 33 -2.56 13.76 7.48
CA GLY A 33 -2.72 14.28 6.14
C GLY A 33 -4.07 13.93 5.53
N SER A 34 -4.35 14.51 4.39
CA SER A 34 -5.50 14.19 3.57
C SER A 34 -5.04 13.62 2.23
N GLU A 35 -5.94 12.89 1.58
CA GLU A 35 -5.63 12.23 0.32
C GLU A 35 -6.88 12.22 -0.57
N ASP A 36 -6.69 12.66 -1.81
CA ASP A 36 -7.79 12.72 -2.77
C ASP A 36 -8.35 11.35 -3.11
N PHE A 37 -7.57 10.29 -2.92
CA PHE A 37 -8.02 8.93 -3.19
C PHE A 37 -9.25 8.55 -2.37
N SER A 38 -9.46 9.19 -1.22
CA SER A 38 -10.63 8.92 -0.38
C SER A 38 -11.96 9.21 -1.07
N TRP A 39 -11.96 10.04 -2.11
CA TRP A 39 -13.15 10.36 -2.87
C TRP A 39 -13.71 9.15 -3.64
N PHE A 40 -12.88 8.15 -3.94
CA PHE A 40 -13.34 6.93 -4.59
C PHE A 40 -14.31 6.13 -3.73
N GLY A 41 -14.27 6.32 -2.41
CA GLY A 41 -15.18 5.65 -1.49
C GLY A 41 -16.40 6.46 -1.11
N LYS A 42 -16.60 7.63 -1.71
CA LYS A 42 -17.67 8.54 -1.31
C LYS A 42 -19.07 7.94 -1.52
N ASP A 43 -19.24 7.11 -2.52
CA ASP A 43 -20.51 6.47 -2.85
C ASP A 43 -20.69 5.10 -2.18
N GLY A 44 -19.82 4.76 -1.24
CA GLY A 44 -19.85 3.47 -0.54
C GLY A 44 -19.00 2.39 -1.18
N THR A 45 -18.28 2.69 -2.26
CA THR A 45 -17.38 1.71 -2.87
C THR A 45 -16.24 1.37 -1.90
N PRO A 46 -16.03 0.09 -1.58
CA PRO A 46 -14.90 -0.31 -0.75
C PRO A 46 -13.58 0.03 -1.41
N TYR A 47 -12.63 0.53 -0.61
CA TYR A 47 -11.31 0.85 -1.12
C TYR A 47 -10.26 0.66 -0.04
N ILE A 48 -9.02 0.56 -0.47
CA ILE A 48 -7.85 0.51 0.41
C ILE A 48 -6.75 1.35 -0.21
N TYR A 49 -6.00 2.03 0.63
CA TYR A 49 -4.87 2.86 0.22
C TYR A 49 -3.63 2.35 0.95
N GLY A 50 -2.71 1.76 0.19
CA GLY A 50 -1.51 1.17 0.74
C GLY A 50 -0.29 2.05 0.48
N PHE A 51 0.66 2.01 1.41
CA PHE A 51 1.93 2.71 1.27
C PHE A 51 3.04 1.72 0.98
N VAL A 52 3.93 2.07 0.07
CA VAL A 52 5.15 1.32 -0.21
C VAL A 52 6.31 2.12 0.34
N ALA A 53 7.06 1.54 1.27
CA ALA A 53 8.25 2.18 1.79
C ALA A 53 9.30 2.30 0.69
N SER A 54 9.78 3.50 0.44
CA SER A 54 10.66 3.79 -0.68
C SER A 54 12.01 4.38 -0.28
N HIS A 55 12.26 4.50 1.01
CA HIS A 55 13.54 5.02 1.51
C HIS A 55 14.55 3.89 1.67
N ASN A 56 15.77 4.11 1.19
CA ASN A 56 16.87 3.18 1.42
C ASN A 56 17.48 3.48 2.80
N LYS A 57 17.49 2.49 3.68
CA LYS A 57 17.99 2.63 5.05
C LYS A 57 19.47 2.99 5.13
N ASP A 58 20.22 2.75 4.04
CA ASP A 58 21.65 3.08 3.99
C ASP A 58 21.92 4.54 3.61
N TRP A 59 20.86 5.29 3.27
CA TRP A 59 20.98 6.72 2.99
C TRP A 59 21.06 7.51 4.28
N ASP A 60 21.91 8.54 4.30
CA ASP A 60 22.14 9.37 5.48
C ASP A 60 20.99 10.33 5.79
N TYR A 61 20.02 10.43 4.88
CA TYR A 61 18.93 11.41 4.99
C TYR A 61 17.63 10.81 4.52
N MET A 62 16.54 11.42 4.96
CA MET A 62 15.20 11.09 4.48
C MET A 62 14.39 12.36 4.31
N TYR A 63 13.84 12.55 3.13
CA TYR A 63 12.94 13.66 2.82
C TYR A 63 11.57 13.10 2.49
N GLY A 64 10.52 13.72 3.04
CA GLY A 64 9.15 13.31 2.73
C GLY A 64 8.76 13.67 1.30
N ASN A 65 7.71 13.02 0.79
CA ASN A 65 7.14 13.41 -0.49
C ASN A 65 6.68 14.89 -0.40
N HIS A 66 6.70 15.58 -1.52
CA HIS A 66 6.50 17.02 -1.64
C HIS A 66 7.71 17.86 -1.25
N HIS A 67 8.80 17.26 -0.82
CA HIS A 67 10.06 17.97 -0.60
C HIS A 67 10.88 17.96 -1.88
N GLU A 68 11.56 19.07 -2.19
CA GLU A 68 12.32 19.20 -3.43
C GLU A 68 13.45 18.18 -3.56
N LYS A 69 13.95 17.68 -2.44
CA LYS A 69 15.03 16.69 -2.42
C LYS A 69 14.52 15.26 -2.23
N TYR A 70 13.21 15.07 -2.34
CA TYR A 70 12.62 13.74 -2.21
C TYR A 70 13.19 12.79 -3.26
N ASP A 71 13.51 11.58 -2.81
CA ASP A 71 14.01 10.54 -3.69
C ASP A 71 13.48 9.19 -3.24
N VAL A 72 13.43 8.25 -4.15
CA VAL A 72 12.99 6.90 -3.88
C VAL A 72 14.09 5.91 -4.25
N ASP A 73 14.13 4.79 -3.54
CA ASP A 73 15.00 3.69 -3.92
C ASP A 73 14.34 2.96 -5.09
N GLU A 74 14.83 3.20 -6.30
CA GLU A 74 14.25 2.63 -7.51
C GLU A 74 14.33 1.11 -7.55
N THR A 75 15.21 0.51 -6.76
CA THR A 75 15.36 -0.94 -6.75
C THR A 75 14.17 -1.66 -6.14
N ILE A 76 13.29 -0.92 -5.44
CA ILE A 76 12.10 -1.52 -4.81
C ILE A 76 10.80 -1.22 -5.55
N LEU A 77 10.83 -0.45 -6.63
CA LEU A 77 9.61 -0.05 -7.34
C LEU A 77 8.83 -1.26 -7.87
N HIS A 78 9.52 -2.30 -8.32
CA HIS A 78 8.87 -3.51 -8.80
C HIS A 78 8.04 -4.21 -7.71
N ARG A 79 8.37 -3.99 -6.43
CA ARG A 79 7.64 -4.63 -5.33
C ARG A 79 6.24 -4.07 -5.20
N GLY A 80 6.08 -2.76 -5.37
CA GLY A 80 4.76 -2.15 -5.36
C GLY A 80 3.88 -2.69 -6.49
N ALA A 81 4.44 -2.81 -7.69
CA ALA A 81 3.72 -3.36 -8.83
C ALA A 81 3.34 -4.83 -8.59
N ALA A 82 4.24 -5.62 -8.02
CA ALA A 82 3.98 -7.02 -7.72
C ALA A 82 2.86 -7.19 -6.70
N VAL A 83 2.86 -6.37 -5.64
CA VAL A 83 1.80 -6.41 -4.63
C VAL A 83 0.46 -6.03 -5.24
N ALA A 84 0.42 -5.00 -6.07
CA ALA A 84 -0.82 -4.58 -6.73
C ALA A 84 -1.38 -5.70 -7.62
N ALA A 85 -0.52 -6.35 -8.38
CA ALA A 85 -0.92 -7.46 -9.25
C ALA A 85 -1.42 -8.66 -8.44
N GLN A 86 -0.71 -9.01 -7.36
CA GLN A 86 -1.10 -10.13 -6.50
C GLN A 86 -2.43 -9.82 -5.79
N PHE A 87 -2.59 -8.58 -5.33
CA PHE A 87 -3.84 -8.15 -4.72
C PHE A 87 -5.02 -8.33 -5.70
N ALA A 88 -4.86 -7.86 -6.92
CA ALA A 88 -5.91 -7.97 -7.94
C ALA A 88 -6.26 -9.43 -8.22
N ALA A 89 -5.24 -10.28 -8.38
CA ALA A 89 -5.46 -11.70 -8.64
C ALA A 89 -6.18 -12.38 -7.48
N ASP A 90 -5.75 -12.11 -6.25
CA ASP A 90 -6.36 -12.71 -5.06
C ASP A 90 -7.77 -12.21 -4.84
N TYR A 91 -8.02 -10.92 -5.07
CA TYR A 91 -9.36 -10.35 -4.96
C TYR A 91 -10.32 -11.00 -5.95
N LEU A 92 -9.89 -11.13 -7.21
CA LEU A 92 -10.73 -11.72 -8.24
C LEU A 92 -11.01 -13.20 -7.95
N ALA A 93 -10.01 -13.93 -7.49
CA ALA A 93 -10.18 -15.35 -7.16
C ALA A 93 -11.15 -15.53 -5.98
N GLU A 94 -11.04 -14.69 -4.96
CA GLU A 94 -11.91 -14.79 -3.78
C GLU A 94 -13.35 -14.38 -4.10
N THR A 95 -13.53 -13.29 -4.85
CA THR A 95 -14.88 -12.80 -5.17
C THR A 95 -15.59 -13.63 -6.23
N ALA A 96 -14.85 -14.36 -7.06
CA ALA A 96 -15.47 -15.25 -8.05
C ALA A 96 -16.24 -16.39 -7.42
N GLN A 97 -16.03 -16.67 -6.13
CA GLN A 97 -16.68 -17.74 -5.39
C GLN A 97 -17.93 -17.27 -4.63
N GLN A 98 -18.27 -16.01 -4.75
CA GLN A 98 -19.42 -15.43 -4.04
C GLN A 98 -20.69 -15.41 -4.87
#